data_791fcf7c09394bd4ca47481cbb1a73e5
#
_entry.id   791fcf7c09394bd4ca47481cbb1a73e5
#
_cell.length_a   1.000
_cell.length_b   1.000
_cell.length_c   1.000
_cell.angle_alpha   90.00
_cell.angle_beta   90.00
_cell.angle_gamma   90.00
#
_symmetry.space_group_name_H-M   'P 1'
#
loop_
_entity.id
_entity.type
_entity.pdbx_description
1 polymer ?
#
loop_
_entity_poly.entity_id
_entity_poly.type
_entity_poly.pdbx_seq_one_letter_code
_entity_poly.pdbx_strand_id
1 'polypeptide(L)'
;MEYIMTTLDNLMHQTAFFNLTVGNYVMIAVACVFLYLAIAKGFEPLLLVPIAFGMLLVNIYPDIMLSIEDSSNGVGGLLHYFYLLDEWAILPSLIFLGVGAMTDFGPLIANPKSFLLGAAAQFGIFAAYLGAMAMGFSDKAAAAISIIGGADGPTSIFLAGKLQQTAILGPIAVAAYSYMSLVPIIQPPIMKLLTTEEERKIKMEQLRPVSKLERILFPIIVTIVVCTILPTTAPLVGMLMLGNLFRECGVVKQLQETASNAMMYIVVILLGTSVGASTSAEAFLNVSTLKIVALGLIAFVFGTAGGVLLGKVLCKATHGRINPLIGSAGVSAVPMAARVSQKVGAEADPTNFLLMHAMGPNVAGVIGTAVAAGTFMAIFGV
;
A
#
# COMPACT_ATOMS: atom_id res chain seq x y z
N MET A 1 44.84 -35.29 5.71
CA MET A 1 45.14 -33.86 5.98
C MET A 1 44.68 -32.97 4.81
N GLU A 2 44.97 -33.34 3.57
CA GLU A 2 44.57 -32.62 2.35
C GLU A 2 43.04 -32.41 2.26
N TYR A 3 42.23 -33.45 2.50
CA TYR A 3 40.76 -33.37 2.54
C TYR A 3 40.22 -32.34 3.56
N ILE A 4 40.83 -32.33 4.75
CA ILE A 4 40.42 -31.36 5.81
C ILE A 4 40.80 -29.94 5.41
N MET A 5 41.98 -29.74 4.81
CA MET A 5 42.40 -28.42 4.34
C MET A 5 41.51 -27.94 3.21
N THR A 6 41.19 -28.80 2.23
CA THR A 6 40.26 -28.46 1.14
C THR A 6 38.85 -28.17 1.66
N THR A 7 38.38 -28.94 2.64
CA THR A 7 37.07 -28.70 3.25
C THR A 7 37.04 -27.37 4.01
N LEU A 8 38.09 -27.03 4.77
CA LEU A 8 38.21 -25.75 5.46
C LEU A 8 38.33 -24.58 4.49
N ASP A 9 39.08 -24.74 3.42
CA ASP A 9 39.18 -23.71 2.36
C ASP A 9 37.83 -23.48 1.69
N ASN A 10 37.12 -24.54 1.32
CA ASN A 10 35.76 -24.46 0.77
C ASN A 10 34.78 -23.79 1.76
N LEU A 11 34.83 -24.13 3.04
CA LEU A 11 34.02 -23.49 4.06
C LEU A 11 34.33 -21.98 4.19
N MET A 12 35.59 -21.61 4.16
CA MET A 12 36.00 -20.20 4.18
C MET A 12 35.48 -19.45 2.95
N HIS A 13 35.62 -20.02 1.75
CA HIS A 13 35.13 -19.40 0.52
C HIS A 13 33.60 -19.40 0.40
N GLN A 14 32.89 -20.25 1.11
CA GLN A 14 31.42 -20.22 1.22
C GLN A 14 30.90 -19.16 2.18
N THR A 15 31.76 -18.54 3.01
CA THR A 15 31.30 -17.45 3.88
C THR A 15 30.92 -16.23 3.08
N ALA A 16 29.82 -15.57 3.47
CA ALA A 16 29.33 -14.36 2.82
C ALA A 16 30.40 -13.24 2.77
N PHE A 17 31.33 -13.21 3.71
CA PHE A 17 32.39 -12.18 3.77
C PHE A 17 33.26 -12.09 2.53
N PHE A 18 33.47 -13.18 1.80
CA PHE A 18 34.28 -13.20 0.58
C PHE A 18 33.47 -12.95 -0.67
N ASN A 19 32.14 -13.08 -0.61
CA ASN A 19 31.26 -13.04 -1.77
C ASN A 19 30.42 -11.74 -1.85
N LEU A 20 30.36 -10.95 -0.74
CA LEU A 20 29.56 -9.74 -0.69
C LEU A 20 30.29 -8.56 -1.35
N THR A 21 29.55 -7.81 -2.15
CA THR A 21 29.96 -6.51 -2.73
C THR A 21 29.76 -5.38 -1.73
N VAL A 22 30.38 -4.22 -1.98
CA VAL A 22 30.13 -3.00 -1.20
C VAL A 22 28.65 -2.63 -1.21
N GLY A 23 27.96 -2.85 -2.32
CA GLY A 23 26.51 -2.63 -2.42
C GLY A 23 25.72 -3.47 -1.43
N ASN A 24 26.07 -4.75 -1.25
CA ASN A 24 25.41 -5.62 -0.27
C ASN A 24 25.58 -5.10 1.15
N TYR A 25 26.77 -4.63 1.54
CA TYR A 25 27.02 -4.04 2.86
C TYR A 25 26.18 -2.77 3.08
N VAL A 26 26.05 -1.92 2.04
CA VAL A 26 25.18 -0.73 2.09
C VAL A 26 23.72 -1.15 2.30
N MET A 27 23.24 -2.16 1.56
CA MET A 27 21.85 -2.64 1.70
C MET A 27 21.59 -3.34 3.05
N ILE A 28 22.56 -4.05 3.60
CA ILE A 28 22.49 -4.58 4.97
C ILE A 28 22.32 -3.45 5.98
N ALA A 29 23.10 -2.37 5.85
CA ALA A 29 22.97 -1.20 6.71
C ALA A 29 21.58 -0.53 6.55
N VAL A 30 21.06 -0.39 5.32
CA VAL A 30 19.71 0.11 5.04
C VAL A 30 18.64 -0.77 5.69
N ALA A 31 18.77 -2.10 5.59
CA ALA A 31 17.87 -3.05 6.24
C ALA A 31 17.88 -2.88 7.77
N CYS A 32 19.04 -2.71 8.37
CA CYS A 32 19.17 -2.43 9.83
C CYS A 32 18.50 -1.10 10.21
N VAL A 33 18.63 -0.06 9.39
CA VAL A 33 17.93 1.22 9.62
C VAL A 33 16.42 1.03 9.56
N PHE A 34 15.89 0.27 8.58
CA PHE A 34 14.46 -0.02 8.49
C PHE A 34 13.96 -0.84 9.68
N LEU A 35 14.73 -1.84 10.14
CA LEU A 35 14.41 -2.56 11.37
C LEU A 35 14.38 -1.62 12.59
N TYR A 36 15.33 -0.72 12.72
CA TYR A 36 15.34 0.28 13.78
C TYR A 36 14.10 1.19 13.71
N LEU A 37 13.73 1.68 12.54
CA LEU A 37 12.53 2.51 12.35
C LEU A 37 11.25 1.73 12.71
N ALA A 38 11.15 0.48 12.32
CA ALA A 38 10.00 -0.36 12.63
C ALA A 38 9.91 -0.66 14.14
N ILE A 39 11.01 -1.10 14.77
CA ILE A 39 11.02 -1.59 16.15
C ILE A 39 11.06 -0.43 17.14
N ALA A 40 11.97 0.54 16.96
CA ALA A 40 12.18 1.61 17.94
C ALA A 40 11.27 2.81 17.73
N LYS A 41 10.83 3.08 16.48
CA LYS A 41 9.96 4.20 16.15
C LYS A 41 8.50 3.79 15.89
N GLY A 42 8.21 2.50 15.79
CA GLY A 42 6.86 1.99 15.57
C GLY A 42 6.31 2.29 14.17
N PHE A 43 7.18 2.48 13.17
CA PHE A 43 6.77 2.75 11.80
C PHE A 43 6.29 1.47 11.13
N GLU A 44 4.96 1.29 11.08
CA GLU A 44 4.26 0.16 10.47
C GLU A 44 4.95 -1.20 10.67
N PRO A 45 5.18 -1.62 11.94
CA PRO A 45 6.05 -2.75 12.24
C PRO A 45 5.59 -4.06 11.62
N LEU A 46 4.28 -4.25 11.41
CA LEU A 46 3.74 -5.48 10.82
C LEU A 46 4.24 -5.71 9.37
N LEU A 47 4.47 -4.64 8.62
CA LEU A 47 4.96 -4.71 7.24
C LEU A 47 6.48 -4.48 7.16
N LEU A 48 6.97 -3.46 7.84
CA LEU A 48 8.35 -3.03 7.67
C LEU A 48 9.36 -4.02 8.26
N VAL A 49 9.01 -4.76 9.33
CA VAL A 49 9.89 -5.80 9.91
C VAL A 49 10.14 -6.94 8.91
N PRO A 50 9.13 -7.63 8.35
CA PRO A 50 9.38 -8.69 7.38
C PRO A 50 10.04 -8.18 6.10
N ILE A 51 9.71 -6.97 5.60
CA ILE A 51 10.37 -6.36 4.44
C ILE A 51 11.87 -6.14 4.73
N ALA A 52 12.21 -5.50 5.83
CA ALA A 52 13.60 -5.23 6.18
C ALA A 52 14.39 -6.53 6.43
N PHE A 53 13.74 -7.55 6.98
CA PHE A 53 14.39 -8.84 7.19
C PHE A 53 14.61 -9.61 5.88
N GLY A 54 13.65 -9.58 4.95
CA GLY A 54 13.83 -10.11 3.60
C GLY A 54 14.97 -9.42 2.83
N MET A 55 15.05 -8.07 2.92
CA MET A 55 16.16 -7.28 2.39
C MET A 55 17.50 -7.70 3.00
N LEU A 56 17.54 -7.93 4.31
CA LEU A 56 18.75 -8.42 5.00
C LEU A 56 19.18 -9.78 4.44
N LEU A 57 18.25 -10.72 4.32
CA LEU A 57 18.54 -12.09 3.86
C LEU A 57 19.09 -12.12 2.43
N VAL A 58 18.46 -11.42 1.48
CA VAL A 58 18.91 -11.44 0.08
C VAL A 58 20.28 -10.78 -0.11
N ASN A 59 20.60 -9.79 0.70
CA ASN A 59 21.91 -9.11 0.62
C ASN A 59 23.02 -9.85 1.37
N ILE A 60 22.70 -10.85 2.21
CA ILE A 60 23.66 -11.78 2.81
C ILE A 60 23.81 -13.03 1.92
N TYR A 61 22.69 -13.56 1.43
CA TYR A 61 22.63 -14.78 0.63
C TYR A 61 21.69 -14.60 -0.57
N PRO A 62 22.19 -14.08 -1.71
CA PRO A 62 21.37 -13.80 -2.89
C PRO A 62 20.63 -15.02 -3.45
N ASP A 63 21.19 -16.22 -3.32
CA ASP A 63 20.60 -17.46 -3.83
C ASP A 63 19.25 -17.81 -3.15
N ILE A 64 18.89 -17.16 -2.05
CA ILE A 64 17.57 -17.30 -1.43
C ILE A 64 16.43 -16.81 -2.37
N MET A 65 16.79 -15.97 -3.36
CA MET A 65 15.89 -15.47 -4.42
C MET A 65 16.20 -16.05 -5.80
N LEU A 66 17.08 -17.06 -5.89
CA LEU A 66 17.43 -17.69 -7.16
C LEU A 66 16.19 -18.22 -7.86
N SER A 67 16.01 -17.88 -9.14
CA SER A 67 14.89 -18.37 -9.94
C SER A 67 15.01 -19.88 -10.20
N ILE A 68 13.89 -20.53 -10.51
CA ILE A 68 13.88 -21.96 -10.86
C ILE A 68 14.69 -22.19 -12.14
N GLU A 69 14.64 -21.23 -13.07
CA GLU A 69 15.31 -21.32 -14.38
C GLU A 69 16.84 -21.20 -14.27
N ASP A 70 17.32 -20.37 -13.35
CA ASP A 70 18.75 -20.13 -13.12
C ASP A 70 19.37 -21.17 -12.17
N SER A 71 18.55 -22.00 -11.54
CA SER A 71 18.99 -23.03 -10.60
C SER A 71 19.55 -24.27 -11.32
N SER A 72 20.76 -24.68 -10.97
CA SER A 72 21.41 -25.88 -11.53
C SER A 72 20.70 -27.21 -11.23
N ASN A 73 19.87 -27.24 -10.18
CA ASN A 73 19.15 -28.42 -9.72
C ASN A 73 17.63 -28.36 -9.98
N GLY A 74 17.14 -27.30 -10.65
CA GLY A 74 15.71 -27.08 -10.91
C GLY A 74 14.89 -26.70 -9.69
N VAL A 75 15.54 -26.33 -8.58
CA VAL A 75 14.88 -25.87 -7.33
C VAL A 75 15.29 -24.42 -7.08
N GLY A 76 14.32 -23.52 -7.04
CA GLY A 76 14.55 -22.10 -6.75
C GLY A 76 14.84 -21.85 -5.26
N GLY A 77 15.27 -20.63 -4.97
CA GLY A 77 15.43 -20.16 -3.58
C GLY A 77 14.09 -20.05 -2.85
N LEU A 78 14.11 -20.18 -1.54
CA LEU A 78 12.89 -20.18 -0.70
C LEU A 78 12.03 -18.93 -0.94
N LEU A 79 12.63 -17.74 -0.92
CA LEU A 79 11.89 -16.49 -1.05
C LEU A 79 11.44 -16.22 -2.49
N HIS A 80 12.05 -16.87 -3.49
CA HIS A 80 11.55 -16.85 -4.86
C HIS A 80 10.16 -17.47 -4.97
N TYR A 81 9.88 -18.58 -4.26
CA TYR A 81 8.53 -19.18 -4.26
C TYR A 81 7.48 -18.26 -3.62
N PHE A 82 7.86 -17.50 -2.59
CA PHE A 82 6.95 -16.51 -2.01
C PHE A 82 6.71 -15.34 -2.97
N TYR A 83 7.76 -14.92 -3.67
CA TYR A 83 7.69 -13.87 -4.69
C TYR A 83 6.79 -14.25 -5.87
N LEU A 84 6.76 -15.51 -6.29
CA LEU A 84 5.83 -15.98 -7.32
C LEU A 84 4.37 -15.78 -6.93
N LEU A 85 4.03 -15.89 -5.64
CA LEU A 85 2.67 -15.61 -5.16
C LEU A 85 2.31 -14.12 -5.27
N ASP A 86 3.31 -13.23 -5.18
CA ASP A 86 3.13 -11.80 -5.44
C ASP A 86 2.95 -11.53 -6.93
N GLU A 87 3.81 -12.11 -7.76
CA GLU A 87 3.78 -11.99 -9.22
C GLU A 87 2.47 -12.51 -9.80
N TRP A 88 1.96 -13.61 -9.28
CA TRP A 88 0.65 -14.16 -9.65
C TRP A 88 -0.53 -13.38 -9.05
N ALA A 89 -0.25 -12.33 -8.28
CA ALA A 89 -1.25 -11.48 -7.63
C ALA A 89 -2.13 -12.20 -6.59
N ILE A 90 -1.68 -13.32 -6.04
CA ILE A 90 -2.38 -14.08 -5.00
C ILE A 90 -2.32 -13.33 -3.67
N LEU A 91 -1.13 -12.96 -3.21
CA LEU A 91 -0.97 -12.31 -1.91
C LEU A 91 -1.65 -10.95 -1.85
N PRO A 92 -1.53 -10.05 -2.85
CA PRO A 92 -2.26 -8.77 -2.85
C PRO A 92 -3.79 -8.95 -2.77
N SER A 93 -4.35 -9.93 -3.51
CA SER A 93 -5.80 -10.21 -3.47
C SER A 93 -6.25 -10.70 -2.09
N LEU A 94 -5.46 -11.54 -1.42
CA LEU A 94 -5.74 -12.01 -0.07
C LEU A 94 -5.61 -10.88 0.98
N ILE A 95 -4.70 -9.93 0.79
CA ILE A 95 -4.64 -8.72 1.62
C ILE A 95 -5.94 -7.93 1.50
N PHE A 96 -6.45 -7.73 0.28
CA PHE A 96 -7.74 -7.06 0.08
C PHE A 96 -8.90 -7.77 0.79
N LEU A 97 -8.93 -9.11 0.79
CA LEU A 97 -9.89 -9.89 1.58
C LEU A 97 -9.77 -9.58 3.07
N GLY A 98 -8.57 -9.60 3.61
CA GLY A 98 -8.30 -9.29 5.02
C GLY A 98 -8.68 -7.86 5.38
N VAL A 99 -8.28 -6.89 4.56
CA VAL A 99 -8.64 -5.46 4.72
C VAL A 99 -10.15 -5.28 4.70
N GLY A 100 -10.87 -5.95 3.78
CA GLY A 100 -12.33 -5.93 3.73
C GLY A 100 -12.97 -6.48 5.02
N ALA A 101 -12.43 -7.58 5.56
CA ALA A 101 -12.91 -8.18 6.81
C ALA A 101 -12.64 -7.32 8.05
N MET A 102 -11.64 -6.44 8.00
CA MET A 102 -11.29 -5.51 9.08
C MET A 102 -12.03 -4.17 8.99
N THR A 103 -12.40 -3.74 7.78
CA THR A 103 -12.85 -2.38 7.48
C THR A 103 -14.34 -2.21 7.71
N ASP A 104 -14.71 -1.12 8.42
CA ASP A 104 -16.11 -0.67 8.55
C ASP A 104 -16.43 0.34 7.43
N PHE A 105 -17.30 -0.07 6.50
CA PHE A 105 -17.79 0.80 5.42
C PHE A 105 -19.00 1.66 5.84
N GLY A 106 -19.49 1.52 7.07
CA GLY A 106 -20.60 2.30 7.61
C GLY A 106 -20.46 3.82 7.39
N PRO A 107 -19.32 4.44 7.70
CA PRO A 107 -19.11 5.87 7.46
C PRO A 107 -19.24 6.29 5.98
N LEU A 108 -18.81 5.43 5.05
CA LEU A 108 -18.95 5.66 3.61
C LEU A 108 -20.41 5.55 3.15
N ILE A 109 -21.13 4.53 3.64
CA ILE A 109 -22.56 4.34 3.37
C ILE A 109 -23.38 5.48 3.94
N ALA A 110 -23.04 5.95 5.16
CA ALA A 110 -23.71 7.07 5.82
C ALA A 110 -23.54 8.39 5.07
N ASN A 111 -22.38 8.61 4.45
CA ASN A 111 -22.07 9.82 3.70
C ASN A 111 -21.45 9.50 2.32
N PRO A 112 -22.25 9.20 1.29
CA PRO A 112 -21.74 8.85 -0.04
C PRO A 112 -20.90 9.94 -0.71
N LYS A 113 -21.00 11.21 -0.30
CA LYS A 113 -20.13 12.29 -0.80
C LYS A 113 -18.64 12.01 -0.54
N SER A 114 -18.35 11.15 0.43
CA SER A 114 -17.00 10.68 0.74
C SER A 114 -16.32 9.97 -0.44
N PHE A 115 -17.08 9.37 -1.37
CA PHE A 115 -16.52 8.81 -2.62
C PHE A 115 -15.80 9.88 -3.46
N LEU A 116 -16.32 11.10 -3.50
CA LEU A 116 -15.68 12.20 -4.23
C LEU A 116 -14.33 12.57 -3.65
N LEU A 117 -14.20 12.54 -2.32
CA LEU A 117 -12.93 12.83 -1.64
C LEU A 117 -11.90 11.71 -1.86
N GLY A 118 -12.33 10.44 -1.85
CA GLY A 118 -11.50 9.32 -2.22
C GLY A 118 -11.04 9.41 -3.69
N ALA A 119 -11.95 9.77 -4.61
CA ALA A 119 -11.63 9.96 -6.02
C ALA A 119 -10.64 11.12 -6.23
N ALA A 120 -10.79 12.23 -5.50
CA ALA A 120 -9.87 13.37 -5.61
C ALA A 120 -8.44 13.04 -5.16
N ALA A 121 -8.28 12.17 -4.16
CA ALA A 121 -6.96 11.72 -3.72
C ALA A 121 -6.24 10.87 -4.79
N GLN A 122 -6.98 10.26 -5.73
CA GLN A 122 -6.38 9.54 -6.87
C GLN A 122 -5.65 10.48 -7.83
N PHE A 123 -5.80 11.80 -7.69
CA PHE A 123 -4.98 12.78 -8.41
C PHE A 123 -3.48 12.52 -8.23
N GLY A 124 -3.07 12.00 -7.07
CA GLY A 124 -1.70 11.54 -6.82
C GLY A 124 -1.23 10.44 -7.78
N ILE A 125 -2.12 9.48 -8.13
CA ILE A 125 -1.82 8.42 -9.09
C ILE A 125 -1.58 8.99 -10.48
N PHE A 126 -2.46 9.87 -10.96
CA PHE A 126 -2.31 10.47 -12.29
C PHE A 126 -1.10 11.41 -12.37
N ALA A 127 -0.83 12.19 -11.32
CA ALA A 127 0.37 13.00 -11.25
C ALA A 127 1.65 12.14 -11.27
N ALA A 128 1.66 11.01 -10.56
CA ALA A 128 2.76 10.06 -10.59
C ALA A 128 2.95 9.42 -11.97
N TYR A 129 1.86 9.05 -12.63
CA TYR A 129 1.91 8.51 -14.00
C TYR A 129 2.60 9.47 -14.97
N LEU A 130 2.11 10.72 -15.01
CA LEU A 130 2.69 11.76 -15.88
C LEU A 130 4.14 12.06 -15.50
N GLY A 131 4.45 12.11 -14.20
CA GLY A 131 5.82 12.30 -13.70
C GLY A 131 6.76 11.16 -14.10
N ALA A 132 6.32 9.90 -14.02
CA ALA A 132 7.09 8.75 -14.45
C ALA A 132 7.36 8.76 -15.95
N MET A 133 6.36 9.10 -16.76
CA MET A 133 6.50 9.29 -18.20
C MET A 133 7.53 10.39 -18.52
N ALA A 134 7.45 11.53 -17.84
CA ALA A 134 8.40 12.63 -18.01
C ALA A 134 9.84 12.25 -17.58
N MET A 135 10.00 11.32 -16.64
CA MET A 135 11.31 10.79 -16.23
C MET A 135 11.85 9.70 -17.16
N GLY A 136 11.12 9.32 -18.22
CA GLY A 136 11.54 8.37 -19.24
C GLY A 136 11.23 6.90 -18.94
N PHE A 137 10.31 6.61 -18.03
CA PHE A 137 9.80 5.24 -17.84
C PHE A 137 8.84 4.86 -18.97
N SER A 138 8.76 3.57 -19.30
CA SER A 138 7.76 3.07 -20.24
C SER A 138 6.34 3.22 -19.68
N ASP A 139 5.33 3.24 -20.56
CA ASP A 139 3.92 3.41 -20.17
C ASP A 139 3.48 2.41 -19.09
N LYS A 140 3.85 1.12 -19.25
CA LYS A 140 3.53 0.07 -18.27
C LYS A 140 4.26 0.27 -16.94
N ALA A 141 5.56 0.64 -17.00
CA ALA A 141 6.33 0.95 -15.80
C ALA A 141 5.77 2.19 -15.09
N ALA A 142 5.43 3.24 -15.85
CA ALA A 142 4.81 4.46 -15.31
C ALA A 142 3.46 4.15 -14.63
N ALA A 143 2.63 3.28 -15.22
CA ALA A 143 1.37 2.85 -14.61
C ALA A 143 1.61 2.08 -13.30
N ALA A 144 2.56 1.14 -13.26
CA ALA A 144 2.90 0.41 -12.04
C ALA A 144 3.42 1.35 -10.92
N ILE A 145 4.32 2.28 -11.26
CA ILE A 145 4.86 3.27 -10.33
C ILE A 145 3.75 4.21 -9.81
N SER A 146 2.79 4.57 -10.66
CA SER A 146 1.80 5.59 -10.34
C SER A 146 0.93 5.25 -9.13
N ILE A 147 0.63 3.97 -8.89
CA ILE A 147 -0.21 3.52 -7.77
C ILE A 147 0.37 3.91 -6.40
N ILE A 148 1.69 4.13 -6.31
CA ILE A 148 2.33 4.63 -5.08
C ILE A 148 1.67 5.95 -4.63
N GLY A 149 1.23 6.79 -5.57
CA GLY A 149 0.53 8.05 -5.28
C GLY A 149 -0.81 7.89 -4.56
N GLY A 150 -1.43 6.70 -4.65
CA GLY A 150 -2.62 6.33 -3.89
C GLY A 150 -2.33 5.82 -2.47
N ALA A 151 -1.05 5.64 -2.10
CA ALA A 151 -0.60 5.04 -0.84
C ALA A 151 -1.19 3.63 -0.60
N ASP A 152 -1.14 2.78 -1.63
CA ASP A 152 -1.69 1.43 -1.63
C ASP A 152 -0.61 0.43 -2.06
N GLY A 153 0.09 -0.15 -1.09
CA GLY A 153 1.16 -1.11 -1.32
C GLY A 153 0.70 -2.36 -2.07
N PRO A 154 -0.33 -3.07 -1.59
CA PRO A 154 -0.86 -4.26 -2.26
C PRO A 154 -1.29 -4.02 -3.71
N THR A 155 -1.99 -2.93 -3.99
CA THR A 155 -2.39 -2.57 -5.36
C THR A 155 -1.19 -2.24 -6.24
N SER A 156 -0.16 -1.59 -5.69
CA SER A 156 1.09 -1.30 -6.42
C SER A 156 1.79 -2.58 -6.87
N ILE A 157 1.91 -3.58 -5.99
CA ILE A 157 2.48 -4.89 -6.29
C ILE A 157 1.62 -5.63 -7.31
N PHE A 158 0.30 -5.66 -7.07
CA PHE A 158 -0.65 -6.30 -7.97
C PHE A 158 -0.51 -5.80 -9.41
N LEU A 159 -0.50 -4.48 -9.59
CA LEU A 159 -0.42 -3.89 -10.94
C LEU A 159 0.97 -4.11 -11.56
N ALA A 160 2.05 -3.98 -10.78
CA ALA A 160 3.40 -4.24 -11.26
C ALA A 160 3.57 -5.70 -11.77
N GLY A 161 3.05 -6.67 -11.02
CA GLY A 161 3.04 -8.09 -11.43
C GLY A 161 2.20 -8.30 -12.69
N LYS A 162 0.96 -7.80 -12.74
CA LYS A 162 0.07 -7.93 -13.91
C LYS A 162 0.62 -7.28 -15.16
N LEU A 163 1.31 -6.15 -15.06
CA LEU A 163 1.97 -5.48 -16.18
C LEU A 163 3.37 -6.05 -16.49
N GLN A 164 3.78 -7.12 -15.82
CA GLN A 164 5.09 -7.79 -15.99
C GLN A 164 6.27 -6.82 -15.75
N GLN A 165 6.14 -5.92 -14.78
CA GLN A 165 7.18 -4.98 -14.40
C GLN A 165 8.00 -5.50 -13.20
N THR A 166 8.44 -6.75 -13.28
CA THR A 166 9.11 -7.50 -12.20
C THR A 166 10.41 -6.85 -11.76
N ALA A 167 11.19 -6.28 -12.70
CA ALA A 167 12.45 -5.61 -12.42
C ALA A 167 12.34 -4.39 -11.47
N ILE A 168 11.18 -3.73 -11.43
CA ILE A 168 10.93 -2.56 -10.57
C ILE A 168 9.91 -2.85 -9.46
N LEU A 169 9.44 -4.09 -9.33
CA LEU A 169 8.45 -4.48 -8.32
C LEU A 169 8.98 -4.24 -6.90
N GLY A 170 10.21 -4.65 -6.59
CA GLY A 170 10.84 -4.41 -5.30
C GLY A 170 10.94 -2.93 -4.94
N PRO A 171 11.56 -2.08 -5.78
CA PRO A 171 11.58 -0.64 -5.58
C PRO A 171 10.20 0.00 -5.39
N ILE A 172 9.19 -0.39 -6.20
CA ILE A 172 7.80 0.09 -6.05
C ILE A 172 7.24 -0.29 -4.69
N ALA A 173 7.37 -1.55 -4.31
CA ALA A 173 6.81 -2.07 -3.07
C ALA A 173 7.45 -1.40 -1.84
N VAL A 174 8.79 -1.31 -1.80
CA VAL A 174 9.49 -0.63 -0.71
C VAL A 174 9.10 0.85 -0.62
N ALA A 175 9.01 1.55 -1.76
CA ALA A 175 8.56 2.93 -1.79
C ALA A 175 7.12 3.06 -1.26
N ALA A 176 6.18 2.24 -1.76
CA ALA A 176 4.78 2.29 -1.36
C ALA A 176 4.59 2.05 0.15
N TYR A 177 5.21 1.01 0.71
CA TYR A 177 5.09 0.70 2.13
C TYR A 177 5.83 1.70 3.02
N SER A 178 7.00 2.21 2.58
CA SER A 178 7.72 3.25 3.31
C SER A 178 6.89 4.53 3.41
N TYR A 179 6.22 4.95 2.33
CA TYR A 179 5.35 6.13 2.37
C TYR A 179 4.09 5.91 3.18
N MET A 180 3.48 4.73 3.15
CA MET A 180 2.39 4.40 4.07
C MET A 180 2.82 4.58 5.52
N SER A 181 4.02 4.14 5.89
CA SER A 181 4.56 4.32 7.25
C SER A 181 4.81 5.78 7.60
N LEU A 182 5.15 6.62 6.60
CA LEU A 182 5.46 8.04 6.78
C LEU A 182 4.23 8.96 6.68
N VAL A 183 3.03 8.43 6.43
CA VAL A 183 1.76 9.18 6.40
C VAL A 183 1.62 10.16 7.57
N PRO A 184 1.86 9.75 8.85
CA PRO A 184 1.74 10.66 9.99
C PRO A 184 2.74 11.82 10.02
N ILE A 185 3.80 11.75 9.22
CA ILE A 185 4.84 12.78 9.12
C ILE A 185 4.60 13.66 7.89
N ILE A 186 4.26 13.07 6.75
CA ILE A 186 4.16 13.77 5.46
C ILE A 186 2.85 14.55 5.34
N GLN A 187 1.72 13.99 5.78
CA GLN A 187 0.41 14.63 5.59
C GLN A 187 0.21 15.90 6.42
N PRO A 188 0.54 15.97 7.73
CA PRO A 188 0.20 17.13 8.54
C PRO A 188 0.75 18.46 8.02
N PRO A 189 2.00 18.59 7.55
CA PRO A 189 2.49 19.83 6.96
C PRO A 189 1.67 20.29 5.76
N ILE A 190 1.31 19.35 4.87
CA ILE A 190 0.53 19.64 3.65
C ILE A 190 -0.88 20.10 4.02
N MET A 191 -1.52 19.39 4.95
CA MET A 191 -2.85 19.72 5.45
C MET A 191 -2.88 21.12 6.08
N LYS A 192 -1.88 21.44 6.92
CA LYS A 192 -1.77 22.75 7.58
C LYS A 192 -1.48 23.87 6.58
N LEU A 193 -0.68 23.60 5.54
CA LEU A 193 -0.38 24.58 4.49
C LEU A 193 -1.62 24.91 3.65
N LEU A 194 -2.47 23.93 3.38
CA LEU A 194 -3.63 24.08 2.50
C LEU A 194 -4.92 24.50 3.23
N THR A 195 -4.95 24.46 4.57
CA THR A 195 -6.14 24.81 5.36
C THR A 195 -5.87 25.94 6.35
N THR A 196 -6.86 26.79 6.57
CA THR A 196 -6.82 27.79 7.62
C THR A 196 -7.13 27.16 8.98
N GLU A 197 -6.79 27.85 10.06
CA GLU A 197 -7.12 27.38 11.42
C GLU A 197 -8.63 27.28 11.65
N GLU A 198 -9.39 28.21 11.08
CA GLU A 198 -10.86 28.21 11.15
C GLU A 198 -11.45 27.00 10.41
N GLU A 199 -10.93 26.67 9.22
CA GLU A 199 -11.36 25.49 8.48
C GLU A 199 -11.09 24.19 9.25
N ARG A 200 -9.96 24.12 9.98
CA ARG A 200 -9.61 22.95 10.79
C ARG A 200 -10.49 22.76 12.02
N LYS A 201 -11.08 23.84 12.55
CA LYS A 201 -12.00 23.83 13.70
C LYS A 201 -13.44 23.46 13.33
N ILE A 202 -13.78 23.33 12.05
CA ILE A 202 -15.14 22.99 11.63
C ILE A 202 -15.53 21.62 12.21
N LYS A 203 -16.62 21.62 13.00
CA LYS A 203 -17.22 20.41 13.55
C LYS A 203 -18.25 19.87 12.59
N MET A 204 -18.18 18.57 12.31
CA MET A 204 -19.12 17.91 11.43
C MET A 204 -20.28 17.31 12.21
N GLU A 205 -21.48 17.35 11.63
CA GLU A 205 -22.68 16.74 12.22
C GLU A 205 -22.52 15.21 12.30
N GLN A 206 -23.10 14.58 13.31
CA GLN A 206 -23.05 13.13 13.49
C GLN A 206 -23.55 12.39 12.23
N LEU A 207 -22.85 11.34 11.84
CA LEU A 207 -23.27 10.50 10.72
C LEU A 207 -24.62 9.81 11.03
N ARG A 208 -25.47 9.68 10.00
CA ARG A 208 -26.71 8.91 10.15
C ARG A 208 -26.44 7.45 10.52
N PRO A 209 -27.31 6.83 11.28
CA PRO A 209 -27.22 5.38 11.51
C PRO A 209 -27.40 4.63 10.19
N VAL A 210 -26.61 3.56 9.99
CA VAL A 210 -26.68 2.67 8.82
C VAL A 210 -27.33 1.36 9.26
N SER A 211 -28.36 0.94 8.55
CA SER A 211 -29.08 -0.30 8.83
C SER A 211 -28.23 -1.53 8.50
N LYS A 212 -28.51 -2.66 9.15
CA LYS A 212 -27.85 -3.93 8.87
C LYS A 212 -28.01 -4.36 7.41
N LEU A 213 -29.17 -4.12 6.82
CA LEU A 213 -29.46 -4.45 5.42
C LEU A 213 -28.58 -3.64 4.47
N GLU A 214 -28.44 -2.31 4.71
CA GLU A 214 -27.53 -1.47 3.89
C GLU A 214 -26.10 -1.97 3.96
N ARG A 215 -25.61 -2.37 5.15
CA ARG A 215 -24.25 -2.89 5.34
C ARG A 215 -24.03 -4.21 4.59
N ILE A 216 -25.02 -5.11 4.55
CA ILE A 216 -24.94 -6.39 3.82
C ILE A 216 -25.05 -6.17 2.31
N LEU A 217 -25.94 -5.31 1.86
CA LEU A 217 -26.15 -5.06 0.43
C LEU A 217 -25.01 -4.26 -0.21
N PHE A 218 -24.33 -3.39 0.55
CA PHE A 218 -23.26 -2.55 0.05
C PHE A 218 -22.16 -3.33 -0.67
N PRO A 219 -21.49 -4.33 -0.06
CA PRO A 219 -20.43 -5.08 -0.74
C PRO A 219 -20.95 -5.84 -1.97
N ILE A 220 -22.17 -6.34 -1.96
CA ILE A 220 -22.78 -7.05 -3.09
C ILE A 220 -22.99 -6.08 -4.26
N ILE A 221 -23.60 -4.92 -3.99
CA ILE A 221 -23.89 -3.90 -5.00
C ILE A 221 -22.58 -3.33 -5.59
N VAL A 222 -21.61 -2.99 -4.74
CA VAL A 222 -20.31 -2.49 -5.20
C VAL A 222 -19.61 -3.52 -6.09
N THR A 223 -19.60 -4.80 -5.71
CA THR A 223 -19.03 -5.86 -6.54
C THR A 223 -19.72 -5.93 -7.90
N ILE A 224 -21.04 -5.99 -7.93
CA ILE A 224 -21.80 -6.08 -9.18
C ILE A 224 -21.52 -4.87 -10.06
N VAL A 225 -21.65 -3.67 -9.53
CA VAL A 225 -21.51 -2.43 -10.31
C VAL A 225 -20.08 -2.27 -10.82
N VAL A 226 -19.09 -2.33 -9.91
CA VAL A 226 -17.69 -2.05 -10.28
C VAL A 226 -17.12 -3.15 -11.19
N CYS A 227 -17.33 -4.44 -10.86
CA CYS A 227 -16.77 -5.52 -11.67
C CYS A 227 -17.54 -5.74 -13.00
N THR A 228 -18.79 -5.28 -13.12
CA THR A 228 -19.48 -5.30 -14.42
C THR A 228 -18.96 -4.20 -15.34
N ILE A 229 -18.68 -3.01 -14.79
CA ILE A 229 -18.12 -1.89 -15.58
C ILE A 229 -16.66 -2.16 -15.93
N LEU A 230 -15.89 -2.69 -14.98
CA LEU A 230 -14.45 -2.89 -15.11
C LEU A 230 -14.06 -4.28 -14.54
N PRO A 231 -14.22 -5.37 -15.33
CA PRO A 231 -14.00 -6.76 -14.86
C PRO A 231 -12.60 -7.02 -14.30
N THR A 232 -11.59 -6.31 -14.80
CA THR A 232 -10.20 -6.40 -14.34
C THR A 232 -10.01 -6.03 -12.86
N THR A 233 -10.96 -5.33 -12.23
CA THR A 233 -10.93 -5.00 -10.80
C THR A 233 -11.36 -6.16 -9.90
N ALA A 234 -11.98 -7.21 -10.43
CA ALA A 234 -12.57 -8.28 -9.63
C ALA A 234 -11.60 -8.95 -8.64
N PRO A 235 -10.31 -9.19 -8.94
CA PRO A 235 -9.39 -9.75 -7.96
C PRO A 235 -9.15 -8.86 -6.72
N LEU A 236 -9.22 -7.55 -6.86
CA LEU A 236 -9.02 -6.60 -5.75
C LEU A 236 -10.36 -6.20 -5.12
N VAL A 237 -11.24 -5.56 -5.89
CA VAL A 237 -12.53 -5.07 -5.37
C VAL A 237 -13.44 -6.23 -4.93
N GLY A 238 -13.47 -7.32 -5.70
CA GLY A 238 -14.25 -8.51 -5.33
C GLY A 238 -13.79 -9.13 -4.02
N MET A 239 -12.47 -9.29 -3.82
CA MET A 239 -11.92 -9.82 -2.57
C MET A 239 -12.12 -8.86 -1.38
N LEU A 240 -11.97 -7.54 -1.59
CA LEU A 240 -12.29 -6.53 -0.59
C LEU A 240 -13.75 -6.62 -0.13
N MET A 241 -14.66 -6.70 -1.09
CA MET A 241 -16.09 -6.77 -0.80
C MET A 241 -16.50 -8.12 -0.21
N LEU A 242 -15.85 -9.21 -0.61
CA LEU A 242 -16.06 -10.53 0.02
C LEU A 242 -15.68 -10.51 1.50
N GLY A 243 -14.51 -9.93 1.83
CA GLY A 243 -14.08 -9.76 3.22
C GLY A 243 -15.07 -8.91 4.03
N ASN A 244 -15.55 -7.81 3.44
CA ASN A 244 -16.57 -6.98 4.09
C ASN A 244 -17.90 -7.72 4.28
N LEU A 245 -18.31 -8.54 3.31
CA LEU A 245 -19.51 -9.36 3.45
C LEU A 245 -19.37 -10.38 4.59
N PHE A 246 -18.20 -10.98 4.79
CA PHE A 246 -17.95 -11.86 5.96
C PHE A 246 -18.19 -11.12 7.28
N ARG A 247 -17.75 -9.86 7.36
CA ARG A 247 -17.95 -9.02 8.54
C ARG A 247 -19.42 -8.68 8.77
N GLU A 248 -20.12 -8.21 7.75
CA GLU A 248 -21.43 -7.57 7.90
C GLU A 248 -22.59 -8.58 7.91
N CYS A 249 -22.46 -9.76 7.29
CA CYS A 249 -23.52 -10.77 7.27
C CYS A 249 -23.76 -11.42 8.65
N GLY A 250 -22.72 -11.55 9.48
CA GLY A 250 -22.80 -12.08 10.84
C GLY A 250 -22.97 -13.58 10.96
N VAL A 251 -23.11 -14.32 9.83
CA VAL A 251 -23.34 -15.78 9.83
C VAL A 251 -22.08 -16.62 9.62
N VAL A 252 -20.97 -15.97 9.22
CA VAL A 252 -19.66 -16.61 8.96
C VAL A 252 -18.55 -15.97 9.79
N LYS A 253 -18.81 -15.79 11.08
CA LYS A 253 -17.89 -15.11 11.99
C LYS A 253 -16.50 -15.73 12.00
N GLN A 254 -16.40 -17.05 11.91
CA GLN A 254 -15.12 -17.79 11.86
C GLN A 254 -14.30 -17.42 10.60
N LEU A 255 -14.95 -17.24 9.45
CA LEU A 255 -14.26 -16.79 8.24
C LEU A 255 -13.79 -15.35 8.37
N GLN A 256 -14.60 -14.47 8.96
CA GLN A 256 -14.22 -13.08 9.21
C GLN A 256 -13.03 -13.00 10.17
N GLU A 257 -13.04 -13.73 11.29
CA GLU A 257 -11.95 -13.79 12.25
C GLU A 257 -10.66 -14.36 11.62
N THR A 258 -10.77 -15.42 10.82
CA THR A 258 -9.62 -16.00 10.11
C THR A 258 -9.04 -15.01 9.10
N ALA A 259 -9.88 -14.38 8.27
CA ALA A 259 -9.46 -13.45 7.24
C ALA A 259 -8.79 -12.19 7.83
N SER A 260 -9.34 -11.66 8.93
CA SER A 260 -8.83 -10.42 9.56
C SER A 260 -7.60 -10.62 10.46
N ASN A 261 -7.29 -11.85 10.86
CA ASN A 261 -6.19 -12.16 11.79
C ASN A 261 -5.20 -13.16 11.18
N ALA A 262 -5.44 -14.47 11.33
CA ALA A 262 -4.46 -15.49 10.99
C ALA A 262 -4.03 -15.45 9.51
N MET A 263 -4.99 -15.41 8.59
CA MET A 263 -4.69 -15.33 7.15
C MET A 263 -3.94 -14.03 6.82
N MET A 264 -4.42 -12.90 7.32
CA MET A 264 -3.79 -11.60 7.07
C MET A 264 -2.33 -11.59 7.52
N TYR A 265 -2.02 -12.13 8.71
CA TYR A 265 -0.66 -12.16 9.22
C TYR A 265 0.24 -13.13 8.44
N ILE A 266 -0.28 -14.30 8.03
CA ILE A 266 0.47 -15.22 7.16
C ILE A 266 0.81 -14.53 5.83
N VAL A 267 -0.17 -13.88 5.20
CA VAL A 267 0.02 -13.19 3.92
C VAL A 267 1.03 -12.05 4.07
N VAL A 268 0.96 -11.28 5.16
CA VAL A 268 1.91 -10.19 5.46
C VAL A 268 3.34 -10.72 5.65
N ILE A 269 3.53 -11.87 6.28
CA ILE A 269 4.85 -12.50 6.43
C ILE A 269 5.40 -12.89 5.05
N LEU A 270 4.61 -13.59 4.24
CA LEU A 270 5.03 -14.05 2.92
C LEU A 270 5.35 -12.87 1.99
N LEU A 271 4.43 -11.92 1.89
CA LEU A 271 4.56 -10.73 1.05
C LEU A 271 5.72 -9.84 1.53
N GLY A 272 5.80 -9.55 2.82
CA GLY A 272 6.84 -8.68 3.34
C GLY A 272 8.24 -9.25 3.12
N THR A 273 8.44 -10.55 3.37
CA THR A 273 9.75 -11.18 3.18
C THR A 273 10.12 -11.30 1.69
N SER A 274 9.19 -11.62 0.79
CA SER A 274 9.42 -11.70 -0.65
C SER A 274 9.72 -10.34 -1.26
N VAL A 275 8.94 -9.31 -0.90
CA VAL A 275 9.17 -7.93 -1.31
C VAL A 275 10.52 -7.42 -0.80
N GLY A 276 10.86 -7.68 0.44
CA GLY A 276 12.18 -7.35 0.98
C GLY A 276 13.30 -8.03 0.21
N ALA A 277 13.13 -9.30 -0.10
CA ALA A 277 14.13 -10.08 -0.84
C ALA A 277 14.26 -9.66 -2.32
N SER A 278 13.28 -8.97 -2.90
CA SER A 278 13.40 -8.38 -4.25
C SER A 278 14.26 -7.11 -4.28
N THR A 279 14.79 -6.65 -3.13
CA THR A 279 15.64 -5.46 -3.00
C THR A 279 17.12 -5.83 -2.81
N SER A 280 17.66 -6.63 -3.74
CA SER A 280 19.11 -6.86 -3.80
C SER A 280 19.87 -5.55 -4.08
N ALA A 281 21.17 -5.51 -3.79
CA ALA A 281 21.99 -4.33 -4.06
C ALA A 281 21.91 -3.88 -5.52
N GLU A 282 21.92 -4.81 -6.45
CA GLU A 282 21.82 -4.53 -7.89
C GLU A 282 20.45 -3.96 -8.28
N ALA A 283 19.38 -4.54 -7.75
CA ALA A 283 18.02 -4.11 -8.05
C ALA A 283 17.67 -2.76 -7.39
N PHE A 284 18.24 -2.44 -6.24
CA PHE A 284 17.84 -1.28 -5.46
C PHE A 284 18.79 -0.08 -5.61
N LEU A 285 20.10 -0.28 -5.68
CA LEU A 285 21.10 0.80 -5.78
C LEU A 285 21.30 1.27 -7.23
N ASN A 286 20.23 1.73 -7.86
CA ASN A 286 20.25 2.26 -9.22
C ASN A 286 19.46 3.57 -9.34
N VAL A 287 19.71 4.30 -10.43
CA VAL A 287 19.06 5.61 -10.68
C VAL A 287 17.55 5.49 -10.83
N SER A 288 17.06 4.38 -11.40
CA SER A 288 15.61 4.15 -11.57
C SER A 288 14.91 4.04 -10.22
N THR A 289 15.51 3.35 -9.25
CA THR A 289 14.97 3.25 -7.89
C THR A 289 14.91 4.61 -7.21
N LEU A 290 15.96 5.43 -7.33
CA LEU A 290 15.95 6.79 -6.77
C LEU A 290 14.85 7.66 -7.39
N LYS A 291 14.63 7.53 -8.71
CA LYS A 291 13.51 8.20 -9.40
C LYS A 291 12.15 7.73 -8.87
N ILE A 292 11.96 6.42 -8.68
CA ILE A 292 10.71 5.84 -8.15
C ILE A 292 10.45 6.36 -6.73
N VAL A 293 11.47 6.34 -5.86
CA VAL A 293 11.36 6.85 -4.49
C VAL A 293 11.01 8.33 -4.48
N ALA A 294 11.73 9.17 -5.22
CA ALA A 294 11.46 10.61 -5.27
C ALA A 294 10.05 10.91 -5.82
N LEU A 295 9.68 10.22 -6.91
CA LEU A 295 8.37 10.39 -7.53
C LEU A 295 7.23 9.95 -6.62
N GLY A 296 7.40 8.84 -5.89
CA GLY A 296 6.41 8.36 -4.93
C GLY A 296 6.14 9.38 -3.83
N LEU A 297 7.16 10.03 -3.29
CA LEU A 297 7.00 11.11 -2.31
C LEU A 297 6.19 12.28 -2.87
N ILE A 298 6.58 12.75 -4.06
CA ILE A 298 5.89 13.85 -4.74
C ILE A 298 4.43 13.49 -5.01
N ALA A 299 4.18 12.28 -5.53
CA ALA A 299 2.84 11.78 -5.83
C ALA A 299 1.96 11.71 -4.58
N PHE A 300 2.51 11.29 -3.46
CA PHE A 300 1.80 11.23 -2.19
C PHE A 300 1.41 12.64 -1.68
N VAL A 301 2.28 13.63 -1.88
CA VAL A 301 1.96 15.04 -1.62
C VAL A 301 0.79 15.51 -2.49
N PHE A 302 0.80 15.19 -3.80
CA PHE A 302 -0.29 15.55 -4.73
C PHE A 302 -1.61 14.85 -4.37
N GLY A 303 -1.59 13.58 -3.97
CA GLY A 303 -2.77 12.86 -3.52
C GLY A 303 -3.41 13.49 -2.28
N THR A 304 -2.59 13.79 -1.28
CA THR A 304 -3.02 14.49 -0.06
C THR A 304 -3.59 15.88 -0.39
N ALA A 305 -2.89 16.65 -1.23
CA ALA A 305 -3.31 17.98 -1.64
C ALA A 305 -4.63 17.95 -2.42
N GLY A 306 -4.77 17.03 -3.39
CA GLY A 306 -5.99 16.85 -4.19
C GLY A 306 -7.21 16.58 -3.32
N GLY A 307 -7.07 15.67 -2.35
CA GLY A 307 -8.14 15.37 -1.39
C GLY A 307 -8.52 16.58 -0.52
N VAL A 308 -7.54 17.29 0.05
CA VAL A 308 -7.79 18.48 0.88
C VAL A 308 -8.40 19.61 0.06
N LEU A 309 -7.92 19.86 -1.16
CA LEU A 309 -8.45 20.92 -2.04
C LEU A 309 -9.91 20.65 -2.42
N LEU A 310 -10.26 19.41 -2.79
CA LEU A 310 -11.67 19.06 -2.99
C LEU A 310 -12.48 19.18 -1.69
N GLY A 311 -11.89 18.82 -0.56
CA GLY A 311 -12.48 19.04 0.75
C GLY A 311 -12.83 20.52 0.99
N LYS A 312 -11.97 21.45 0.57
CA LYS A 312 -12.24 22.91 0.62
C LYS A 312 -13.37 23.32 -0.32
N VAL A 313 -13.41 22.75 -1.53
CA VAL A 313 -14.52 23.01 -2.47
C VAL A 313 -15.84 22.55 -1.87
N LEU A 314 -15.88 21.34 -1.30
CA LEU A 314 -17.07 20.82 -0.62
C LEU A 314 -17.42 21.61 0.63
N CYS A 315 -16.43 22.07 1.39
CA CYS A 315 -16.66 22.97 2.54
C CYS A 315 -17.39 24.25 2.11
N LYS A 316 -16.93 24.91 1.05
CA LYS A 316 -17.58 26.10 0.48
C LYS A 316 -18.97 25.78 -0.05
N ALA A 317 -19.12 24.69 -0.80
CA ALA A 317 -20.41 24.28 -1.39
C ALA A 317 -21.45 23.89 -0.34
N THR A 318 -21.01 23.45 0.85
CA THR A 318 -21.87 23.06 1.97
C THR A 318 -21.99 24.13 3.05
N HIS A 319 -21.51 25.35 2.79
CA HIS A 319 -21.53 26.46 3.76
C HIS A 319 -20.87 26.11 5.10
N GLY A 320 -19.70 25.47 5.06
CA GLY A 320 -18.90 25.15 6.25
C GLY A 320 -19.34 23.89 7.01
N ARG A 321 -20.13 22.99 6.42
CA ARG A 321 -20.56 21.73 7.07
C ARG A 321 -19.55 20.59 6.94
N ILE A 322 -18.62 20.66 5.98
CA ILE A 322 -17.60 19.64 5.75
C ILE A 322 -16.24 20.22 6.11
N ASN A 323 -15.53 19.53 7.01
CA ASN A 323 -14.17 19.90 7.36
C ASN A 323 -13.21 19.45 6.25
N PRO A 324 -12.42 20.36 5.63
CA PRO A 324 -11.51 20.01 4.54
C PRO A 324 -10.45 18.97 4.89
N LEU A 325 -10.09 18.84 6.18
CA LEU A 325 -9.09 17.88 6.64
C LEU A 325 -9.45 16.44 6.29
N ILE A 326 -10.76 16.07 6.26
CA ILE A 326 -11.14 14.70 5.94
C ILE A 326 -10.78 14.29 4.51
N GLY A 327 -10.57 15.26 3.62
CA GLY A 327 -10.11 15.00 2.25
C GLY A 327 -8.71 14.39 2.18
N SER A 328 -7.82 14.69 3.14
CA SER A 328 -6.49 14.07 3.21
C SER A 328 -6.55 12.55 3.44
N ALA A 329 -7.66 12.07 4.02
CA ALA A 329 -7.87 10.65 4.26
C ALA A 329 -8.27 9.87 3.00
N GLY A 330 -8.52 10.55 1.87
CA GLY A 330 -8.87 9.90 0.60
C GLY A 330 -7.78 9.01 -0.02
N VAL A 331 -6.55 9.04 0.51
CA VAL A 331 -5.51 8.07 0.18
C VAL A 331 -5.81 6.71 0.83
N SER A 332 -5.33 5.62 0.22
CA SER A 332 -5.69 4.24 0.58
C SER A 332 -5.06 3.72 1.89
N ALA A 333 -4.27 4.51 2.61
CA ALA A 333 -3.63 4.11 3.86
C ALA A 333 -4.64 4.01 5.02
N VAL A 334 -5.38 2.90 5.08
CA VAL A 334 -6.45 2.65 6.07
C VAL A 334 -5.88 1.94 7.30
N PRO A 335 -6.23 2.35 8.53
CA PRO A 335 -6.98 3.56 8.93
C PRO A 335 -6.08 4.76 9.23
N MET A 336 -4.83 4.72 8.80
CA MET A 336 -3.78 5.64 9.24
C MET A 336 -4.05 7.08 8.80
N ALA A 337 -4.44 7.30 7.54
CA ALA A 337 -4.73 8.64 7.02
C ALA A 337 -5.93 9.29 7.73
N ALA A 338 -6.95 8.48 8.08
CA ALA A 338 -8.08 8.96 8.88
C ALA A 338 -7.67 9.39 10.29
N ARG A 339 -6.74 8.65 10.93
CA ARG A 339 -6.18 9.02 12.24
C ARG A 339 -5.36 10.31 12.17
N VAL A 340 -4.64 10.53 11.07
CA VAL A 340 -3.89 11.79 10.86
C VAL A 340 -4.85 12.96 10.70
N SER A 341 -5.94 12.82 9.95
CA SER A 341 -6.99 13.84 9.85
C SER A 341 -7.57 14.18 11.21
N GLN A 342 -7.87 13.17 12.05
CA GLN A 342 -8.32 13.36 13.43
C GLN A 342 -7.28 14.12 14.27
N LYS A 343 -6.01 13.72 14.19
CA LYS A 343 -4.91 14.33 14.97
C LYS A 343 -4.79 15.83 14.65
N VAL A 344 -4.72 16.17 13.35
CA VAL A 344 -4.58 17.57 12.91
C VAL A 344 -5.81 18.40 13.28
N GLY A 345 -7.02 17.83 13.22
CA GLY A 345 -8.25 18.48 13.68
C GLY A 345 -8.24 18.73 15.19
N ALA A 346 -7.83 17.75 15.98
CA ALA A 346 -7.75 17.86 17.44
C ALA A 346 -6.66 18.83 17.92
N GLU A 347 -5.59 19.03 17.15
CA GLU A 347 -4.58 20.06 17.41
C GLU A 347 -5.15 21.49 17.29
N ALA A 348 -6.16 21.69 16.42
CA ALA A 348 -6.83 22.98 16.25
C ALA A 348 -8.00 23.18 17.24
N ASP A 349 -8.75 22.10 17.53
CA ASP A 349 -9.81 22.05 18.53
C ASP A 349 -9.87 20.63 19.13
N PRO A 350 -9.47 20.42 20.40
CA PRO A 350 -9.48 19.11 21.06
C PRO A 350 -10.85 18.43 21.13
N THR A 351 -11.93 19.19 20.96
CA THR A 351 -13.30 18.67 20.96
C THR A 351 -13.80 18.29 19.57
N ASN A 352 -12.96 18.38 18.54
CA ASN A 352 -13.32 18.06 17.16
C ASN A 352 -13.03 16.60 16.85
N PHE A 353 -14.08 15.80 16.63
CA PHE A 353 -14.01 14.37 16.35
C PHE A 353 -14.24 14.11 14.86
N LEU A 354 -13.15 14.07 14.08
CA LEU A 354 -13.19 13.87 12.64
C LEU A 354 -13.00 12.41 12.20
N LEU A 355 -12.56 11.50 13.09
CA LEU A 355 -12.15 10.14 12.73
C LEU A 355 -13.20 9.40 11.91
N MET A 356 -14.45 9.36 12.40
CA MET A 356 -15.53 8.65 11.71
C MET A 356 -15.87 9.27 10.34
N HIS A 357 -15.75 10.58 10.22
CA HIS A 357 -15.96 11.30 8.96
C HIS A 357 -14.80 11.07 7.97
N ALA A 358 -13.58 10.98 8.47
CA ALA A 358 -12.38 10.71 7.67
C ALA A 358 -12.30 9.24 7.21
N MET A 359 -12.91 8.31 7.95
CA MET A 359 -12.98 6.90 7.53
C MET A 359 -13.74 6.72 6.21
N GLY A 360 -14.78 7.51 5.95
CA GLY A 360 -15.51 7.44 4.69
C GLY A 360 -14.62 7.65 3.45
N PRO A 361 -13.95 8.82 3.32
CA PRO A 361 -12.98 9.06 2.25
C PRO A 361 -11.84 8.03 2.22
N ASN A 362 -11.36 7.60 3.39
CA ASN A 362 -10.24 6.66 3.48
C ASN A 362 -10.57 5.31 2.84
N VAL A 363 -11.74 4.79 3.13
CA VAL A 363 -12.22 3.53 2.54
C VAL A 363 -12.57 3.70 1.06
N ALA A 364 -13.13 4.86 0.68
CA ALA A 364 -13.36 5.20 -0.72
C ALA A 364 -12.06 5.24 -1.53
N GLY A 365 -10.95 5.65 -0.91
CA GLY A 365 -9.61 5.64 -1.48
C GLY A 365 -9.15 4.24 -1.89
N VAL A 366 -9.40 3.21 -1.06
CA VAL A 366 -9.05 1.81 -1.37
C VAL A 366 -9.77 1.32 -2.62
N ILE A 367 -11.07 1.61 -2.71
CA ILE A 367 -11.85 1.28 -3.92
C ILE A 367 -11.30 2.06 -5.11
N GLY A 368 -10.96 3.35 -4.92
CA GLY A 368 -10.42 4.22 -5.96
C GLY A 368 -9.08 3.72 -6.53
N THR A 369 -8.13 3.30 -5.68
CA THR A 369 -6.85 2.75 -6.15
C THR A 369 -7.01 1.42 -6.89
N ALA A 370 -7.90 0.54 -6.40
CA ALA A 370 -8.21 -0.71 -7.08
C ALA A 370 -8.87 -0.47 -8.46
N VAL A 371 -9.76 0.51 -8.57
CA VAL A 371 -10.37 0.93 -9.84
C VAL A 371 -9.32 1.54 -10.77
N ALA A 372 -8.41 2.37 -10.26
CA ALA A 372 -7.31 2.93 -11.05
C ALA A 372 -6.40 1.83 -11.63
N ALA A 373 -6.03 0.84 -10.82
CA ALA A 373 -5.26 -0.32 -11.27
C ALA A 373 -6.00 -1.12 -12.35
N GLY A 374 -7.29 -1.41 -12.12
CA GLY A 374 -8.13 -2.07 -13.12
C GLY A 374 -8.25 -1.29 -14.43
N THR A 375 -8.32 0.04 -14.35
CA THR A 375 -8.33 0.91 -15.52
C THR A 375 -7.03 0.81 -16.33
N PHE A 376 -5.87 0.83 -15.65
CA PHE A 376 -4.59 0.61 -16.33
C PHE A 376 -4.51 -0.79 -16.98
N MET A 377 -4.98 -1.84 -16.29
CA MET A 377 -5.02 -3.18 -16.89
C MET A 377 -5.91 -3.21 -18.14
N ALA A 378 -7.08 -2.59 -18.10
CA ALA A 378 -7.97 -2.49 -19.26
C ALA A 378 -7.33 -1.71 -20.44
N ILE A 379 -6.60 -0.61 -20.15
CA ILE A 379 -5.89 0.17 -21.17
C ILE A 379 -4.78 -0.66 -21.82
N PHE A 380 -4.04 -1.46 -21.05
CA PHE A 380 -2.91 -2.27 -21.55
C PHE A 380 -3.32 -3.67 -22.04
N GLY A 381 -4.61 -4.02 -21.98
CA GLY A 381 -5.13 -5.31 -22.46
C GLY A 381 -4.66 -6.52 -21.64
N VAL A 382 -4.57 -6.39 -20.33
CA VAL A 382 -4.07 -7.43 -19.40
C VAL A 382 -5.16 -7.90 -18.46
#